data_0118d0158e59b673d4807d99f4c115b5
#
_entry.id   0118d0158e59b673d4807d99f4c115b5
#
_cell.length_a   1.000
_cell.length_b   1.000
_cell.length_c   1.000
_cell.angle_alpha   90.00
_cell.angle_beta   90.00
_cell.angle_gamma   90.00
#
_symmetry.space_group_name_H-M   'P 1'
#
loop_
_entity.id
_entity.type
_entity.pdbx_description
1 polymer ?
#
loop_
_entity_poly.entity_id
_entity_poly.type
_entity_poly.pdbx_seq_one_letter_code
_entity_poly.pdbx_strand_id
1 'polypeptide(L)'
;MRLTRRAAIGAATIGLASRRARAQAAETIRIGVLTDLAGPYRDVTGPTSVACVKQAVEEFTAANPGIAVEVIAADHQNKPDVGINTVRQWFDQRGVDVVTDVGNSAIALGINPICVERDRIHLNASAGTSDLTGKACTPNTIHWSYDTWCLSNTSGTALTKAGGDSWYFITADYAFGHAIERDTTRFVEAAGGKMLGASRYPFPSTTDFSAFLLQAQASRAKVLGLAMAGDDLVNCVKQA
;
A
#
# COMPACT_ATOMS: atom_id res chain seq x y z
N MET A 1 -63.18 14.08 35.75
CA MET A 1 -62.48 12.81 35.76
C MET A 1 -61.16 12.98 36.52
N ARG A 2 -61.05 12.50 37.76
CA ARG A 2 -59.84 12.68 38.61
C ARG A 2 -58.88 11.50 38.33
N LEU A 3 -57.75 11.77 37.72
CA LEU A 3 -56.67 10.79 37.54
C LEU A 3 -56.09 10.39 38.92
N THR A 4 -56.14 9.13 39.22
CA THR A 4 -55.59 8.62 40.52
C THR A 4 -54.06 8.57 40.47
N ARG A 5 -53.41 8.85 41.61
CA ARG A 5 -51.91 8.83 41.77
C ARG A 5 -51.26 7.56 41.24
N ARG A 6 -51.95 6.44 41.17
CA ARG A 6 -51.50 5.14 40.65
C ARG A 6 -51.38 5.13 39.12
N ALA A 7 -52.20 5.88 38.40
CA ALA A 7 -52.12 5.98 36.94
C ALA A 7 -50.94 6.85 36.47
N ALA A 8 -50.52 7.83 37.30
CA ALA A 8 -49.37 8.67 37.00
C ALA A 8 -48.00 7.94 37.17
N ILE A 9 -47.93 6.99 38.08
CA ILE A 9 -46.67 6.19 38.31
C ILE A 9 -46.50 5.16 37.20
N GLY A 10 -47.58 4.57 36.68
CA GLY A 10 -47.50 3.61 35.56
C GLY A 10 -47.07 4.22 34.23
N ALA A 11 -47.45 5.46 33.99
CA ALA A 11 -47.04 6.18 32.76
C ALA A 11 -45.59 6.63 32.77
N ALA A 12 -45.01 6.95 33.95
CA ALA A 12 -43.64 7.34 34.10
C ALA A 12 -42.62 6.21 33.90
N THR A 13 -42.99 4.97 34.27
CA THR A 13 -42.12 3.78 34.13
C THR A 13 -42.06 3.28 32.70
N ILE A 14 -43.12 3.42 31.92
CA ILE A 14 -43.14 3.07 30.46
C ILE A 14 -42.30 4.05 29.65
N GLY A 15 -42.28 5.32 30.02
CA GLY A 15 -41.46 6.35 29.36
C GLY A 15 -39.95 6.22 29.56
N LEU A 16 -39.51 5.60 30.68
CA LEU A 16 -38.08 5.36 30.95
C LEU A 16 -37.57 4.07 30.30
N ALA A 17 -38.42 3.07 30.09
CA ALA A 17 -38.07 1.83 29.42
C ALA A 17 -37.83 2.03 27.90
N SER A 18 -38.56 2.93 27.27
CA SER A 18 -38.43 3.22 25.84
C SER A 18 -37.21 4.11 25.49
N ARG A 19 -36.56 4.73 26.45
CA ARG A 19 -35.30 5.48 26.23
C ARG A 19 -34.04 4.61 26.24
N ARG A 20 -34.11 3.38 26.77
CA ARG A 20 -32.98 2.44 26.81
C ARG A 20 -32.83 1.56 25.56
N ALA A 21 -33.76 1.56 24.66
CA ALA A 21 -33.77 0.70 23.48
C ALA A 21 -33.32 1.37 22.16
N ARG A 22 -32.73 2.57 22.21
CA ARG A 22 -31.83 2.98 21.16
C ARG A 22 -30.46 2.40 21.50
N ALA A 23 -30.31 1.10 21.29
CA ALA A 23 -29.01 0.54 21.02
C ALA A 23 -28.42 1.37 19.87
N GLN A 24 -27.42 2.18 20.17
CA GLN A 24 -26.61 2.86 19.18
C GLN A 24 -26.19 1.73 18.25
N ALA A 25 -26.68 1.73 17.02
CA ALA A 25 -26.22 0.77 16.02
C ALA A 25 -24.70 0.90 16.03
N ALA A 26 -24.00 -0.16 16.37
CA ALA A 26 -22.55 -0.15 16.41
C ALA A 26 -22.11 0.33 15.04
N GLU A 27 -21.37 1.45 15.00
CA GLU A 27 -20.83 1.94 13.74
C GLU A 27 -19.94 0.85 13.19
N THR A 28 -20.24 0.38 11.98
CA THR A 28 -19.44 -0.66 11.32
C THR A 28 -18.19 -0.01 10.75
N ILE A 29 -17.04 -0.42 11.24
CA ILE A 29 -15.75 -0.02 10.63
C ILE A 29 -15.61 -0.73 9.29
N ARG A 30 -15.33 -0.01 8.22
CA ARG A 30 -15.14 -0.58 6.88
C ARG A 30 -13.70 -0.45 6.42
N ILE A 31 -13.09 -1.59 6.14
CA ILE A 31 -11.70 -1.70 5.66
C ILE A 31 -11.73 -2.09 4.19
N GLY A 32 -11.13 -1.25 3.34
CA GLY A 32 -10.91 -1.52 1.93
C GLY A 32 -9.49 -2.05 1.68
N VAL A 33 -9.37 -3.29 1.21
CA VAL A 33 -8.09 -3.87 0.79
C VAL A 33 -7.93 -3.61 -0.71
N LEU A 34 -7.08 -2.66 -1.06
CA LEU A 34 -6.80 -2.30 -2.45
C LEU A 34 -5.46 -2.92 -2.85
N THR A 35 -5.50 -3.97 -3.66
CA THR A 35 -4.31 -4.80 -3.94
C THR A 35 -4.23 -5.22 -5.41
N ASP A 36 -3.20 -5.94 -5.79
CA ASP A 36 -3.05 -6.57 -7.11
C ASP A 36 -3.54 -8.02 -7.06
N LEU A 37 -4.71 -8.31 -7.61
CA LEU A 37 -5.28 -9.66 -7.55
C LEU A 37 -4.86 -10.57 -8.70
N ALA A 38 -4.36 -10.01 -9.81
CA ALA A 38 -4.13 -10.78 -11.04
C ALA A 38 -2.86 -10.37 -11.81
N GLY A 39 -2.19 -9.28 -11.43
CA GLY A 39 -1.01 -8.74 -12.11
C GLY A 39 0.32 -9.21 -11.51
N PRO A 40 1.43 -8.53 -11.85
CA PRO A 40 2.79 -8.94 -11.49
C PRO A 40 3.07 -8.94 -9.99
N TYR A 41 2.25 -8.29 -9.16
CA TYR A 41 2.39 -8.26 -7.70
C TYR A 41 1.43 -9.20 -6.97
N ARG A 42 0.63 -10.00 -7.69
CA ARG A 42 -0.36 -10.91 -7.11
C ARG A 42 0.21 -11.81 -6.02
N ASP A 43 1.41 -12.35 -6.24
CA ASP A 43 2.04 -13.30 -5.32
C ASP A 43 2.87 -12.61 -4.22
N VAL A 44 3.12 -11.30 -4.36
CA VAL A 44 3.83 -10.48 -3.35
C VAL A 44 2.84 -9.89 -2.33
N THR A 45 1.65 -9.50 -2.79
CA THR A 45 0.56 -8.91 -2.01
C THR A 45 -0.75 -9.67 -2.29
N GLY A 46 -1.69 -9.10 -2.99
CA GLY A 46 -2.83 -9.76 -3.62
C GLY A 46 -3.76 -10.55 -2.70
N PRO A 47 -4.15 -11.77 -3.12
CA PRO A 47 -5.07 -12.61 -2.36
C PRO A 47 -4.60 -12.91 -0.94
N THR A 48 -3.29 -13.00 -0.72
CA THR A 48 -2.70 -13.23 0.60
C THR A 48 -2.97 -12.05 1.54
N SER A 49 -2.80 -10.81 1.07
CA SER A 49 -3.13 -9.61 1.86
C SER A 49 -4.60 -9.58 2.24
N VAL A 50 -5.50 -9.93 1.31
CA VAL A 50 -6.94 -10.02 1.61
C VAL A 50 -7.23 -11.07 2.69
N ALA A 51 -6.58 -12.23 2.61
CA ALA A 51 -6.72 -13.30 3.59
C ALA A 51 -6.20 -12.86 4.97
N CYS A 52 -5.04 -12.22 5.05
CA CYS A 52 -4.47 -11.71 6.29
C CYS A 52 -5.37 -10.66 6.96
N VAL A 53 -5.91 -9.71 6.18
CA VAL A 53 -6.83 -8.70 6.73
C VAL A 53 -8.11 -9.34 7.26
N LYS A 54 -8.69 -10.31 6.54
CA LYS A 54 -9.88 -11.03 7.00
C LYS A 54 -9.61 -11.81 8.27
N GLN A 55 -8.49 -12.50 8.36
CA GLN A 55 -8.09 -13.24 9.55
C GLN A 55 -7.91 -12.30 10.76
N ALA A 56 -7.21 -11.18 10.58
CA ALA A 56 -7.04 -10.19 11.64
C ALA A 56 -8.37 -9.62 12.14
N VAL A 57 -9.31 -9.37 11.22
CA VAL A 57 -10.66 -8.90 11.56
C VAL A 57 -11.46 -9.97 12.31
N GLU A 58 -11.35 -11.24 11.91
CA GLU A 58 -12.00 -12.34 12.61
C GLU A 58 -11.51 -12.48 14.06
N GLU A 59 -10.20 -12.46 14.27
CA GLU A 59 -9.59 -12.50 15.60
C GLU A 59 -9.98 -11.28 16.45
N PHE A 60 -9.95 -10.10 15.87
CA PHE A 60 -10.32 -8.86 16.55
C PHE A 60 -11.79 -8.86 16.97
N THR A 61 -12.70 -9.22 16.09
CA THR A 61 -14.14 -9.23 16.38
C THR A 61 -14.54 -10.33 17.38
N ALA A 62 -13.86 -11.48 17.37
CA ALA A 62 -14.02 -12.51 18.37
C ALA A 62 -13.64 -12.02 19.78
N ALA A 63 -12.57 -11.22 19.88
CA ALA A 63 -12.13 -10.62 21.15
C ALA A 63 -12.95 -9.38 21.55
N ASN A 64 -13.65 -8.74 20.61
CA ASN A 64 -14.40 -7.49 20.81
C ASN A 64 -15.85 -7.60 20.33
N PRO A 65 -16.73 -8.39 20.99
CA PRO A 65 -18.09 -8.72 20.53
C PRO A 65 -19.02 -7.52 20.59
N GLY A 66 -18.85 -6.45 20.13
CA GLY A 66 -19.66 -5.23 20.09
C GLY A 66 -19.19 -4.29 18.99
N ILE A 67 -18.07 -4.65 18.33
CA ILE A 67 -17.51 -3.89 17.23
C ILE A 67 -17.73 -4.68 15.94
N ALA A 68 -18.47 -4.12 15.01
CA ALA A 68 -18.67 -4.68 13.68
C ALA A 68 -17.57 -4.17 12.71
N VAL A 69 -16.94 -5.07 11.97
CA VAL A 69 -15.96 -4.74 10.94
C VAL A 69 -16.33 -5.42 9.64
N GLU A 70 -16.36 -4.66 8.56
CA GLU A 70 -16.59 -5.16 7.18
C GLU A 70 -15.30 -5.03 6.38
N VAL A 71 -14.94 -6.06 5.62
CA VAL A 71 -13.79 -6.04 4.71
C VAL A 71 -14.28 -6.15 3.27
N ILE A 72 -13.92 -5.17 2.45
CA ILE A 72 -14.09 -5.23 1.01
C ILE A 72 -12.73 -5.22 0.32
N ALA A 73 -12.63 -5.80 -0.86
CA ALA A 73 -11.38 -5.85 -1.62
C ALA A 73 -11.61 -5.46 -3.09
N ALA A 74 -10.58 -4.89 -3.71
CA ALA A 74 -10.57 -4.61 -5.15
C ALA A 74 -9.17 -4.76 -5.74
N ASP A 75 -9.16 -5.06 -7.04
CA ASP A 75 -7.95 -5.12 -7.86
C ASP A 75 -7.65 -3.75 -8.46
N HIS A 76 -6.48 -3.20 -8.13
CA HIS A 76 -6.01 -1.96 -8.75
C HIS A 76 -5.32 -2.18 -10.11
N GLN A 77 -5.05 -3.44 -10.51
CA GLN A 77 -4.44 -3.79 -11.80
C GLN A 77 -3.10 -3.08 -12.06
N ASN A 78 -2.42 -2.60 -11.04
CA ASN A 78 -1.25 -1.71 -11.14
C ASN A 78 -1.47 -0.43 -11.99
N LYS A 79 -2.72 0.04 -12.09
CA LYS A 79 -3.12 1.24 -12.82
C LYS A 79 -3.53 2.35 -11.84
N PRO A 80 -2.80 3.49 -11.80
CA PRO A 80 -3.09 4.57 -10.86
C PRO A 80 -4.51 5.11 -10.96
N ASP A 81 -5.03 5.27 -12.17
CA ASP A 81 -6.41 5.72 -12.41
C ASP A 81 -7.46 4.76 -11.83
N VAL A 82 -7.27 3.44 -12.01
CA VAL A 82 -8.16 2.42 -11.44
C VAL A 82 -8.13 2.47 -9.91
N GLY A 83 -6.93 2.45 -9.32
CA GLY A 83 -6.79 2.45 -7.86
C GLY A 83 -7.34 3.73 -7.21
N ILE A 84 -7.01 4.90 -7.76
CA ILE A 84 -7.47 6.20 -7.26
C ILE A 84 -9.00 6.32 -7.36
N ASN A 85 -9.60 5.94 -8.49
CA ASN A 85 -11.05 5.99 -8.68
C ASN A 85 -11.78 5.00 -7.74
N THR A 86 -11.21 3.82 -7.51
CA THR A 86 -11.76 2.85 -6.55
C THR A 86 -11.81 3.44 -5.14
N VAL A 87 -10.74 4.09 -4.67
CA VAL A 87 -10.71 4.72 -3.35
C VAL A 87 -11.71 5.86 -3.24
N ARG A 88 -11.83 6.72 -4.24
CA ARG A 88 -12.85 7.78 -4.27
C ARG A 88 -14.25 7.18 -4.15
N GLN A 89 -14.56 6.17 -4.94
CA GLN A 89 -15.87 5.48 -4.88
C GLN A 89 -16.10 4.84 -3.51
N TRP A 90 -15.10 4.23 -2.91
CA TRP A 90 -15.22 3.63 -1.58
C TRP A 90 -15.54 4.65 -0.51
N PHE A 91 -14.85 5.79 -0.51
CA PHE A 91 -15.11 6.85 0.46
C PHE A 91 -16.48 7.52 0.23
N ASP A 92 -16.81 7.84 -1.01
CA ASP A 92 -18.02 8.61 -1.35
C ASP A 92 -19.30 7.76 -1.30
N GLN A 93 -19.24 6.44 -1.61
CA GLN A 93 -20.42 5.61 -1.82
C GLN A 93 -20.52 4.39 -0.90
N ARG A 94 -19.38 3.89 -0.40
CA ARG A 94 -19.33 2.66 0.39
C ARG A 94 -19.00 2.91 1.87
N GLY A 95 -18.68 4.14 2.24
CA GLY A 95 -18.36 4.52 3.62
C GLY A 95 -17.14 3.79 4.19
N VAL A 96 -16.12 3.54 3.36
CA VAL A 96 -14.85 2.95 3.82
C VAL A 96 -14.12 3.93 4.73
N ASP A 97 -13.62 3.45 5.85
CA ASP A 97 -12.91 4.25 6.86
C ASP A 97 -11.39 4.14 6.71
N VAL A 98 -10.93 2.94 6.32
CA VAL A 98 -9.51 2.61 6.19
C VAL A 98 -9.25 1.94 4.85
N VAL A 99 -8.27 2.44 4.10
CA VAL A 99 -7.71 1.73 2.93
C VAL A 99 -6.39 1.11 3.35
N THR A 100 -6.21 -0.17 3.05
CA THR A 100 -4.99 -0.90 3.41
C THR A 100 -4.38 -1.65 2.23
N ASP A 101 -3.16 -2.14 2.42
CA ASP A 101 -2.26 -2.78 1.46
C ASP A 101 -1.68 -1.78 0.46
N VAL A 102 -2.27 -1.59 -0.70
CA VAL A 102 -1.89 -0.64 -1.76
C VAL A 102 -0.45 -0.85 -2.23
N GLY A 103 -0.16 -2.05 -2.78
CA GLY A 103 1.19 -2.46 -3.17
C GLY A 103 1.84 -1.68 -4.31
N ASN A 104 1.13 -0.78 -4.97
CA ASN A 104 1.67 0.08 -6.03
C ASN A 104 1.98 1.49 -5.50
N SER A 105 3.26 1.88 -5.54
CA SER A 105 3.72 3.18 -5.00
C SER A 105 3.08 4.40 -5.66
N ALA A 106 2.76 4.36 -6.96
CA ALA A 106 2.10 5.47 -7.63
C ALA A 106 0.65 5.63 -7.15
N ILE A 107 -0.05 4.51 -6.92
CA ILE A 107 -1.40 4.51 -6.35
C ILE A 107 -1.35 5.02 -4.91
N ALA A 108 -0.44 4.48 -4.09
CA ALA A 108 -0.28 4.88 -2.69
C ALA A 108 -0.05 6.40 -2.55
N LEU A 109 0.84 6.96 -3.36
CA LEU A 109 1.07 8.41 -3.41
C LEU A 109 -0.16 9.18 -3.90
N GLY A 110 -0.88 8.64 -4.88
CA GLY A 110 -2.07 9.29 -5.44
C GLY A 110 -3.28 9.32 -4.50
N ILE A 111 -3.42 8.34 -3.59
CA ILE A 111 -4.53 8.31 -2.63
C ILE A 111 -4.24 9.09 -1.34
N ASN A 112 -2.98 9.39 -1.02
CA ASN A 112 -2.62 10.16 0.18
C ASN A 112 -3.40 11.48 0.32
N PRO A 113 -3.44 12.36 -0.69
CA PRO A 113 -4.20 13.61 -0.58
C PRO A 113 -5.71 13.36 -0.47
N ILE A 114 -6.24 12.28 -1.04
CA ILE A 114 -7.65 11.93 -0.94
C ILE A 114 -7.98 11.49 0.49
N CYS A 115 -7.10 10.73 1.13
CA CYS A 115 -7.28 10.33 2.52
C CYS A 115 -7.29 11.54 3.46
N VAL A 116 -6.43 12.54 3.22
CA VAL A 116 -6.46 13.81 3.96
C VAL A 116 -7.77 14.58 3.70
N GLU A 117 -8.16 14.73 2.44
CA GLU A 117 -9.39 15.45 2.04
C GLU A 117 -10.66 14.86 2.67
N ARG A 118 -10.71 13.52 2.78
CA ARG A 118 -11.88 12.78 3.30
C ARG A 118 -11.77 12.42 4.78
N ASP A 119 -10.69 12.81 5.44
CA ASP A 119 -10.36 12.41 6.82
C ASP A 119 -10.47 10.89 7.01
N ARG A 120 -9.79 10.14 6.14
CA ARG A 120 -9.74 8.67 6.12
C ARG A 120 -8.31 8.18 6.31
N ILE A 121 -8.17 6.96 6.81
CA ILE A 121 -6.87 6.36 7.10
C ILE A 121 -6.34 5.59 5.90
N HIS A 122 -5.09 5.83 5.56
CA HIS A 122 -4.29 5.00 4.66
C HIS A 122 -3.28 4.20 5.47
N LEU A 123 -3.56 2.92 5.68
CA LEU A 123 -2.64 1.98 6.31
C LEU A 123 -1.89 1.22 5.23
N ASN A 124 -0.76 1.77 4.79
CA ASN A 124 0.04 1.17 3.73
C ASN A 124 0.96 0.09 4.28
N ALA A 125 0.78 -1.15 3.79
CA ALA A 125 1.54 -2.32 4.22
C ALA A 125 2.48 -2.86 3.12
N SER A 126 2.44 -2.33 1.89
CA SER A 126 3.16 -2.97 0.77
C SER A 126 3.83 -2.02 -0.21
N ALA A 127 3.41 -0.77 -0.39
CA ALA A 127 4.15 0.14 -1.28
C ALA A 127 5.50 0.49 -0.67
N GLY A 128 6.55 0.41 -1.48
CA GLY A 128 7.91 0.57 -0.98
C GLY A 128 8.52 1.97 -1.10
N THR A 129 7.88 2.93 -1.78
CA THR A 129 8.52 4.25 -1.96
C THR A 129 8.77 4.99 -0.65
N SER A 130 10.01 5.43 -0.41
CA SER A 130 10.38 6.29 0.72
C SER A 130 9.69 7.64 0.73
N ASP A 131 9.10 8.04 -0.39
CA ASP A 131 8.35 9.30 -0.51
C ASP A 131 7.12 9.35 0.42
N LEU A 132 6.53 8.19 0.77
CA LEU A 132 5.38 8.11 1.68
C LEU A 132 5.68 8.59 3.10
N THR A 133 6.91 8.40 3.58
CA THR A 133 7.39 8.88 4.88
C THR A 133 8.28 10.11 4.76
N GLY A 134 8.59 10.54 3.51
CA GLY A 134 9.38 11.70 3.16
C GLY A 134 8.52 12.86 2.67
N LYS A 135 8.76 13.28 1.42
CA LYS A 135 8.14 14.48 0.83
C LYS A 135 6.61 14.42 0.65
N ALA A 136 6.04 13.21 0.63
CA ALA A 136 4.59 12.98 0.51
C ALA A 136 3.96 12.46 1.81
N CYS A 137 4.63 12.64 2.95
CA CYS A 137 4.12 12.27 4.26
C CYS A 137 2.85 13.06 4.58
N THR A 138 1.82 12.38 5.10
CA THR A 138 0.57 12.98 5.52
C THR A 138 0.15 12.46 6.89
N PRO A 139 -0.66 13.22 7.67
CA PRO A 139 -1.10 12.76 9.00
C PRO A 139 -2.04 11.55 8.94
N ASN A 140 -2.65 11.27 7.79
CA ASN A 140 -3.61 10.18 7.59
C ASN A 140 -2.96 8.88 7.11
N THR A 141 -1.64 8.88 6.83
CA THR A 141 -0.94 7.72 6.27
C THR A 141 0.02 7.11 7.29
N ILE A 142 -0.14 5.82 7.51
CA ILE A 142 0.79 4.98 8.27
C ILE A 142 1.47 4.04 7.27
N HIS A 143 2.77 4.19 7.09
CA HIS A 143 3.57 3.30 6.24
C HIS A 143 4.20 2.21 7.12
N TRP A 144 3.67 1.01 7.02
CA TRP A 144 4.01 -0.13 7.88
C TRP A 144 4.75 -1.22 7.10
N SER A 145 5.84 -0.83 6.45
CA SER A 145 6.61 -1.75 5.61
C SER A 145 8.05 -1.24 5.47
N TYR A 146 8.89 -2.03 4.81
CA TYR A 146 10.17 -1.55 4.30
C TYR A 146 9.98 -0.41 3.30
N ASP A 147 11.00 0.37 3.09
CA ASP A 147 11.00 1.39 2.04
C ASP A 147 12.25 1.35 1.16
N THR A 148 12.20 2.11 0.07
CA THR A 148 13.31 2.20 -0.89
C THR A 148 14.57 2.78 -0.28
N TRP A 149 14.46 3.62 0.75
CA TRP A 149 15.60 4.14 1.49
C TRP A 149 16.34 3.04 2.25
N CYS A 150 15.61 2.23 3.01
CA CYS A 150 16.15 1.10 3.77
C CYS A 150 16.84 0.08 2.86
N LEU A 151 16.15 -0.34 1.79
CA LEU A 151 16.67 -1.30 0.81
C LEU A 151 17.96 -0.78 0.13
N SER A 152 17.93 0.49 -0.28
CA SER A 152 19.03 1.12 -1.01
C SER A 152 20.25 1.36 -0.12
N ASN A 153 20.05 1.80 1.13
CA ASN A 153 21.14 2.01 2.08
C ASN A 153 21.92 0.71 2.34
N THR A 154 21.16 -0.36 2.59
CA THR A 154 21.77 -1.65 2.91
C THR A 154 22.55 -2.22 1.73
N SER A 155 21.90 -2.41 0.58
CA SER A 155 22.51 -3.05 -0.58
C SER A 155 23.49 -2.13 -1.32
N GLY A 156 23.14 -0.87 -1.56
CA GLY A 156 23.97 0.08 -2.28
C GLY A 156 25.30 0.35 -1.59
N THR A 157 25.25 0.63 -0.27
CA THR A 157 26.47 0.88 0.52
C THR A 157 27.35 -0.35 0.65
N ALA A 158 26.75 -1.52 1.00
CA ALA A 158 27.52 -2.72 1.27
C ALA A 158 28.21 -3.27 0.01
N LEU A 159 27.50 -3.38 -1.10
CA LEU A 159 28.05 -3.90 -2.35
C LEU A 159 29.12 -2.95 -2.93
N THR A 160 28.91 -1.64 -2.86
CA THR A 160 29.89 -0.66 -3.33
C THR A 160 31.20 -0.77 -2.53
N LYS A 161 31.10 -0.85 -1.20
CA LYS A 161 32.28 -1.03 -0.34
C LYS A 161 32.98 -2.38 -0.53
N ALA A 162 32.26 -3.40 -0.97
CA ALA A 162 32.81 -4.71 -1.31
C ALA A 162 33.48 -4.77 -2.69
N GLY A 163 33.57 -3.65 -3.42
CA GLY A 163 34.25 -3.56 -4.72
C GLY A 163 33.30 -3.48 -5.93
N GLY A 164 31.98 -3.48 -5.70
CA GLY A 164 30.96 -3.21 -6.70
C GLY A 164 30.79 -1.69 -6.94
N ASP A 165 31.84 -1.05 -7.44
CA ASP A 165 31.96 0.41 -7.53
C ASP A 165 31.31 1.05 -8.77
N SER A 166 30.72 0.25 -9.66
CA SER A 166 30.05 0.74 -10.85
C SER A 166 28.73 0.00 -11.06
N TRP A 167 27.66 0.77 -11.26
CA TRP A 167 26.29 0.29 -11.28
C TRP A 167 25.56 0.68 -12.57
N TYR A 168 24.68 -0.21 -13.02
CA TYR A 168 23.71 0.07 -14.06
C TYR A 168 22.35 -0.43 -13.60
N PHE A 169 21.26 0.30 -13.93
CA PHE A 169 19.91 -0.10 -13.52
C PHE A 169 19.06 -0.58 -14.69
N ILE A 170 18.21 -1.59 -14.40
CA ILE A 170 16.99 -1.87 -15.16
C ILE A 170 15.83 -1.49 -14.24
N THR A 171 15.05 -0.49 -14.65
CA THR A 171 14.11 0.21 -13.78
C THR A 171 12.69 0.10 -14.32
N ALA A 172 11.76 -0.35 -13.48
CA ALA A 172 10.32 -0.25 -13.77
C ALA A 172 9.90 1.22 -13.86
N ASP A 173 9.34 1.64 -14.99
CA ASP A 173 9.04 3.05 -15.26
C ASP A 173 7.79 3.53 -14.50
N TYR A 174 7.88 3.53 -13.17
CA TYR A 174 6.87 4.09 -12.27
C TYR A 174 7.49 4.46 -10.91
N ALA A 175 6.68 5.00 -9.99
CA ALA A 175 7.13 5.64 -8.75
C ALA A 175 8.07 4.76 -7.89
N PHE A 176 7.85 3.44 -7.77
CA PHE A 176 8.71 2.54 -7.00
C PHE A 176 10.09 2.38 -7.65
N GLY A 177 10.11 2.07 -8.96
CA GLY A 177 11.36 1.91 -9.69
C GLY A 177 12.22 3.17 -9.64
N HIS A 178 11.61 4.35 -9.87
CA HIS A 178 12.29 5.63 -9.76
C HIS A 178 12.82 5.92 -8.35
N ALA A 179 12.08 5.52 -7.31
CA ALA A 179 12.52 5.71 -5.93
C ALA A 179 13.73 4.81 -5.59
N ILE A 180 13.71 3.54 -5.98
CA ILE A 180 14.86 2.62 -5.80
C ILE A 180 16.09 3.13 -6.56
N GLU A 181 15.94 3.49 -7.84
CA GLU A 181 17.03 4.03 -8.64
C GLU A 181 17.64 5.28 -7.99
N ARG A 182 16.80 6.24 -7.60
CA ARG A 182 17.22 7.48 -6.94
C ARG A 182 17.92 7.22 -5.60
N ASP A 183 17.29 6.44 -4.73
CA ASP A 183 17.80 6.22 -3.38
C ASP A 183 19.08 5.40 -3.41
N THR A 184 19.18 4.37 -4.28
CA THR A 184 20.39 3.57 -4.44
C THR A 184 21.53 4.41 -5.03
N THR A 185 21.27 5.22 -6.06
CA THR A 185 22.26 6.14 -6.64
C THR A 185 22.91 6.98 -5.55
N ARG A 186 22.14 7.57 -4.66
CA ARG A 186 22.64 8.38 -3.55
C ARG A 186 23.61 7.61 -2.64
N PHE A 187 23.27 6.37 -2.28
CA PHE A 187 24.12 5.57 -1.39
C PHE A 187 25.36 5.01 -2.07
N VAL A 188 25.24 4.66 -3.35
CA VAL A 188 26.38 4.22 -4.18
C VAL A 188 27.39 5.35 -4.33
N GLU A 189 26.96 6.55 -4.68
CA GLU A 189 27.83 7.73 -4.82
C GLU A 189 28.45 8.13 -3.48
N ALA A 190 27.68 8.13 -2.39
CA ALA A 190 28.20 8.39 -1.05
C ALA A 190 29.22 7.36 -0.59
N ALA A 191 29.16 6.12 -1.07
CA ALA A 191 30.12 5.06 -0.81
C ALA A 191 31.35 5.09 -1.75
N GLY A 192 31.43 6.05 -2.69
CA GLY A 192 32.53 6.20 -3.65
C GLY A 192 32.35 5.42 -4.95
N GLY A 193 31.16 4.86 -5.21
CA GLY A 193 30.81 4.23 -6.46
C GLY A 193 30.25 5.22 -7.50
N LYS A 194 29.90 4.72 -8.67
CA LYS A 194 29.37 5.53 -9.77
C LYS A 194 28.23 4.82 -10.50
N MET A 195 27.28 5.60 -10.96
CA MET A 195 26.21 5.14 -11.85
C MET A 195 26.68 5.26 -13.30
N LEU A 196 26.61 4.16 -14.06
CA LEU A 196 26.95 4.15 -15.49
C LEU A 196 25.73 4.40 -16.37
N GLY A 197 24.52 4.30 -15.82
CA GLY A 197 23.26 4.55 -16.51
C GLY A 197 22.12 3.71 -16.01
N ALA A 198 20.98 3.86 -16.67
CA ALA A 198 19.77 3.09 -16.41
C ALA A 198 18.97 2.91 -17.70
N SER A 199 18.31 1.78 -17.85
CA SER A 199 17.25 1.59 -18.85
C SER A 199 15.93 1.37 -18.14
N ARG A 200 14.87 2.07 -18.62
CA ARG A 200 13.54 2.02 -18.02
C ARG A 200 12.60 1.25 -18.92
N TYR A 201 11.84 0.34 -18.34
CA TYR A 201 10.86 -0.47 -19.06
C TYR A 201 9.43 -0.11 -18.68
N PRO A 202 8.47 -0.15 -19.64
CA PRO A 202 7.06 0.10 -19.39
C PRO A 202 6.46 -0.90 -18.40
N PHE A 203 6.00 -0.41 -17.24
CA PHE A 203 5.33 -1.21 -16.22
C PHE A 203 3.80 -0.95 -16.27
N PRO A 204 2.94 -1.96 -16.13
CA PRO A 204 3.19 -3.38 -15.81
C PRO A 204 3.17 -4.30 -17.05
N SER A 205 3.46 -3.80 -18.25
CA SER A 205 3.18 -4.51 -19.51
C SER A 205 4.36 -5.26 -20.14
N THR A 206 5.58 -5.10 -19.59
CA THR A 206 6.79 -5.71 -20.16
C THR A 206 6.96 -7.15 -19.69
N THR A 207 7.20 -8.05 -20.61
CA THR A 207 7.48 -9.49 -20.34
C THR A 207 8.82 -9.95 -20.90
N ASP A 208 9.38 -9.22 -21.86
CA ASP A 208 10.69 -9.49 -22.47
C ASP A 208 11.71 -8.43 -22.01
N PHE A 209 12.72 -8.88 -21.30
CA PHE A 209 13.79 -8.05 -20.75
C PHE A 209 15.10 -8.12 -21.55
N SER A 210 15.17 -8.90 -22.63
CA SER A 210 16.39 -9.17 -23.40
C SER A 210 17.10 -7.89 -23.84
N ALA A 211 16.38 -6.91 -24.39
CA ALA A 211 16.97 -5.64 -24.84
C ALA A 211 17.56 -4.81 -23.69
N PHE A 212 16.91 -4.81 -22.53
CA PHE A 212 17.39 -4.13 -21.32
C PHE A 212 18.62 -4.80 -20.75
N LEU A 213 18.66 -6.14 -20.74
CA LEU A 213 19.81 -6.93 -20.30
C LEU A 213 21.03 -6.71 -21.21
N LEU A 214 20.82 -6.65 -22.54
CA LEU A 214 21.90 -6.31 -23.48
C LEU A 214 22.48 -4.92 -23.24
N GLN A 215 21.63 -3.94 -22.91
CA GLN A 215 22.13 -2.58 -22.55
C GLN A 215 22.91 -2.61 -21.23
N ALA A 216 22.41 -3.35 -20.23
CA ALA A 216 23.13 -3.53 -18.98
C ALA A 216 24.49 -4.19 -19.18
N GLN A 217 24.57 -5.26 -20.00
CA GLN A 217 25.82 -5.92 -20.36
C GLN A 217 26.79 -4.99 -21.09
N ALA A 218 26.29 -4.19 -22.03
CA ALA A 218 27.08 -3.21 -22.79
C ALA A 218 27.67 -2.11 -21.89
N SER A 219 27.02 -1.77 -20.77
CA SER A 219 27.52 -0.79 -19.79
C SER A 219 28.80 -1.21 -19.08
N ARG A 220 29.08 -2.50 -19.01
CA ARG A 220 30.18 -3.12 -18.25
C ARG A 220 30.17 -2.75 -16.75
N ALA A 221 29.02 -2.44 -16.19
CA ALA A 221 28.86 -2.23 -14.76
C ALA A 221 29.20 -3.51 -14.00
N LYS A 222 29.82 -3.37 -12.83
CA LYS A 222 30.10 -4.50 -11.95
C LYS A 222 28.84 -5.00 -11.22
N VAL A 223 27.87 -4.11 -11.04
CA VAL A 223 26.62 -4.40 -10.36
C VAL A 223 25.45 -4.00 -11.25
N LEU A 224 24.52 -4.92 -11.45
CA LEU A 224 23.22 -4.65 -12.06
C LEU A 224 22.19 -4.44 -10.96
N GLY A 225 21.66 -3.24 -10.88
CA GLY A 225 20.54 -2.90 -10.02
C GLY A 225 19.22 -3.23 -10.71
N LEU A 226 18.39 -4.06 -10.09
CA LEU A 226 17.06 -4.40 -10.59
C LEU A 226 16.00 -3.63 -9.79
N ALA A 227 15.62 -2.44 -10.29
CA ALA A 227 14.62 -1.58 -9.66
C ALA A 227 13.20 -2.03 -10.06
N MET A 228 12.85 -3.25 -9.66
CA MET A 228 11.62 -3.95 -9.98
C MET A 228 11.27 -4.95 -8.87
N ALA A 229 10.08 -5.54 -8.93
CA ALA A 229 9.63 -6.55 -7.97
C ALA A 229 8.66 -7.56 -8.63
N GLY A 230 8.25 -8.59 -7.88
CA GLY A 230 7.26 -9.57 -8.32
C GLY A 230 7.68 -10.35 -9.56
N ASP A 231 6.73 -10.61 -10.45
CA ASP A 231 6.94 -11.41 -11.66
C ASP A 231 7.98 -10.79 -12.61
N ASP A 232 8.06 -9.46 -12.68
CA ASP A 232 9.05 -8.78 -13.52
C ASP A 232 10.48 -9.10 -13.09
N LEU A 233 10.74 -9.12 -11.77
CA LEU A 233 12.04 -9.49 -11.22
C LEU A 233 12.39 -10.94 -11.56
N VAL A 234 11.43 -11.85 -11.36
CA VAL A 234 11.61 -13.28 -11.67
C VAL A 234 11.88 -13.49 -13.16
N ASN A 235 11.12 -12.82 -14.02
CA ASN A 235 11.26 -12.94 -15.47
C ASN A 235 12.57 -12.32 -15.97
N CYS A 236 12.97 -11.17 -15.45
CA CYS A 236 14.24 -10.54 -15.78
C CYS A 236 15.44 -11.43 -15.40
N VAL A 237 15.44 -11.98 -14.18
CA VAL A 237 16.52 -12.88 -13.71
C VAL A 237 16.57 -14.18 -14.52
N LYS A 238 15.42 -14.74 -14.94
CA LYS A 238 15.40 -15.94 -15.79
C LYS A 238 15.93 -15.71 -17.20
N GLN A 239 15.87 -14.49 -17.69
CA GLN A 239 16.34 -14.10 -19.03
C GLN A 239 17.81 -13.64 -19.04
N ALA A 240 18.41 -13.37 -17.87
CA ALA A 240 19.80 -12.96 -17.72
C ALA A 240 20.77 -14.14 -17.88
#